data_3b0558f3b7749cfbd24d43054f1bc99b
#
_entry.id   3b0558f3b7749cfbd24d43054f1bc99b
#
_cell.length_a   1.000
_cell.length_b   1.000
_cell.length_c   1.000
_cell.angle_alpha   90.00
_cell.angle_beta   90.00
_cell.angle_gamma   90.00
#
_symmetry.space_group_name_H-M   'P 1'
#
loop_
_entity.id
_entity.type
_entity.pdbx_description
1 polymer ?
#
loop_
_entity_poly.entity_id
_entity_poly.type
_entity_poly.pdbx_seq_one_letter_code
_entity_poly.pdbx_strand_id
1 'polypeptide(L)'
;RDFCLSRGLGDVYKRQKQAIGLLLLSLGYLVICFAVKDVQPGVKVSLIWLTGLYFIHTMGEIALSPIGLSMVNKLTPIRFASLMMGIWYLSTATANKFAGTLSGLYPEAGKVKTLLGYRIETMYDFFMVFVVMSATASLILFLLSKKLQKMMHGVE
;
A
#
# COMPACT_ATOMS: atom_id res chain seq x y z
N ARG A 1 0.43 -34.75 -11.52
CA ARG A 1 1.75 -34.08 -11.33
C ARG A 1 1.69 -32.63 -11.81
N ASP A 2 1.03 -32.35 -12.94
CA ASP A 2 0.95 -30.98 -13.52
C ASP A 2 0.02 -30.04 -12.74
N PHE A 3 -0.98 -30.58 -12.03
CA PHE A 3 -1.94 -29.80 -11.25
C PHE A 3 -1.32 -29.17 -9.99
N CYS A 4 -0.33 -29.81 -9.35
CA CYS A 4 0.40 -29.25 -8.20
C CYS A 4 1.39 -28.17 -8.63
N LEU A 5 2.06 -28.33 -9.77
CA LEU A 5 2.97 -27.32 -10.32
C LEU A 5 2.24 -26.02 -10.69
N SER A 6 1.05 -26.14 -11.30
CA SER A 6 0.22 -24.98 -11.68
C SER A 6 -0.30 -24.20 -10.47
N ARG A 7 -0.59 -24.88 -9.34
CA ARG A 7 -0.96 -24.24 -8.07
C ARG A 7 0.19 -23.45 -7.45
N GLY A 8 1.38 -24.06 -7.37
CA GLY A 8 2.57 -23.38 -6.82
C GLY A 8 2.96 -22.14 -7.62
N LEU A 9 2.99 -22.21 -8.93
CA LEU A 9 3.23 -21.09 -9.83
C LEU A 9 2.17 -19.99 -9.68
N GLY A 10 0.89 -20.35 -9.52
CA GLY A 10 -0.20 -19.40 -9.33
C GLY A 10 -0.09 -18.59 -8.03
N ASP A 11 0.38 -19.20 -6.95
CA ASP A 11 0.50 -18.53 -5.66
C ASP A 11 1.77 -17.65 -5.57
N VAL A 12 2.85 -18.03 -6.22
CA VAL A 12 4.05 -17.17 -6.42
C VAL A 12 3.67 -15.94 -7.22
N TYR A 13 2.93 -16.10 -8.30
CA TYR A 13 2.49 -15.01 -9.17
C TYR A 13 1.56 -14.01 -8.44
N LYS A 14 0.68 -14.50 -7.56
CA LYS A 14 -0.23 -13.65 -6.76
C LYS A 14 0.53 -12.75 -5.80
N ARG A 15 1.56 -13.27 -5.11
CA ARG A 15 2.36 -12.48 -4.18
C ARG A 15 3.23 -11.45 -4.87
N GLN A 16 3.79 -11.79 -6.03
CA GLN A 16 4.52 -10.83 -6.86
C GLN A 16 3.59 -9.69 -7.32
N LYS A 17 2.36 -9.99 -7.69
CA LYS A 17 1.35 -8.97 -8.02
C LYS A 17 1.04 -8.05 -6.84
N GLN A 18 0.99 -8.56 -5.62
CA GLN A 18 0.80 -7.72 -4.43
C GLN A 18 1.97 -6.75 -4.22
N ALA A 19 3.21 -7.22 -4.36
CA ALA A 19 4.38 -6.36 -4.24
C ALA A 19 4.39 -5.29 -5.35
N ILE A 20 4.04 -5.66 -6.57
CA ILE A 20 3.92 -4.72 -7.70
C ILE A 20 2.80 -3.69 -7.45
N GLY A 21 1.67 -4.09 -6.89
CA GLY A 21 0.59 -3.17 -6.52
C GLY A 21 1.04 -2.12 -5.51
N LEU A 22 1.80 -2.52 -4.48
CA LEU A 22 2.39 -1.59 -3.51
C LEU A 22 3.47 -0.69 -4.12
N LEU A 23 4.26 -1.19 -5.06
CA LEU A 23 5.21 -0.38 -5.82
C LEU A 23 4.49 0.69 -6.66
N LEU A 24 3.36 0.32 -7.29
CA LEU A 24 2.52 1.27 -8.04
C LEU A 24 1.97 2.37 -7.13
N LEU A 25 1.54 2.03 -5.91
CA LEU A 25 1.13 3.03 -4.91
C LEU A 25 2.26 3.98 -4.55
N SER A 26 3.46 3.46 -4.28
CA SER A 26 4.66 4.27 -4.01
C SER A 26 5.01 5.18 -5.19
N LEU A 27 4.92 4.66 -6.42
CA LEU A 27 5.14 5.43 -7.63
C LEU A 27 4.12 6.58 -7.79
N GLY A 28 2.85 6.32 -7.48
CA GLY A 28 1.81 7.35 -7.49
C GLY A 28 2.11 8.51 -6.53
N TYR A 29 2.52 8.21 -5.31
CA TYR A 29 2.97 9.24 -4.37
C TYR A 29 4.23 9.96 -4.82
N LEU A 30 5.15 9.30 -5.51
CA LEU A 30 6.35 9.89 -6.06
C LEU A 30 6.02 10.90 -7.17
N VAL A 31 5.05 10.59 -8.03
CA VAL A 31 4.55 11.49 -9.09
C VAL A 31 4.00 12.79 -8.47
N ILE A 32 3.20 12.71 -7.40
CA ILE A 32 2.69 13.92 -6.76
C ILE A 32 3.78 14.69 -6.03
N CYS A 33 4.79 14.01 -5.45
CA CYS A 33 5.96 14.67 -4.88
C CYS A 33 6.67 15.55 -5.90
N PHE A 34 6.87 15.06 -7.11
CA PHE A 34 7.45 15.87 -8.19
C PHE A 34 6.58 17.07 -8.56
N ALA A 35 5.26 16.88 -8.57
CA ALA A 35 4.31 17.95 -8.89
C ALA A 35 4.30 19.09 -7.85
N VAL A 36 4.59 18.78 -6.58
CA VAL A 36 4.54 19.76 -5.48
C VAL A 36 5.92 20.26 -5.04
N LYS A 37 7.01 19.78 -5.66
CA LYS A 37 8.39 20.09 -5.25
C LYS A 37 8.68 21.58 -5.19
N ASP A 38 8.19 22.34 -6.18
CA ASP A 38 8.47 23.76 -6.33
C ASP A 38 7.25 24.66 -5.99
N VAL A 39 6.22 24.07 -5.37
CA VAL A 39 4.97 24.77 -5.07
C VAL A 39 5.00 25.32 -3.65
N GLN A 40 4.83 26.64 -3.51
CA GLN A 40 4.73 27.28 -2.21
C GLN A 40 3.44 26.88 -1.46
N PRO A 41 3.47 26.85 -0.10
CA PRO A 41 2.28 26.56 0.69
C PRO A 41 1.14 27.54 0.37
N GLY A 42 -0.04 26.99 -0.01
CA GLY A 42 -1.21 27.79 -0.38
C GLY A 42 -1.45 27.95 -1.88
N VAL A 43 -0.51 27.56 -2.74
CA VAL A 43 -0.71 27.56 -4.21
C VAL A 43 -1.42 26.28 -4.63
N LYS A 44 -2.45 26.43 -5.47
CA LYS A 44 -3.22 25.29 -6.01
C LYS A 44 -2.43 24.58 -7.10
N VAL A 45 -2.24 23.28 -6.93
CA VAL A 45 -1.66 22.39 -7.95
C VAL A 45 -2.73 22.02 -8.99
N SER A 46 -2.34 21.83 -10.25
CA SER A 46 -3.26 21.44 -11.30
C SER A 46 -3.95 20.11 -11.00
N LEU A 47 -5.25 20.05 -11.24
CA LEU A 47 -6.09 18.85 -11.07
C LEU A 47 -5.59 17.63 -11.86
N ILE A 48 -4.84 17.84 -12.94
CA ILE A 48 -4.32 16.76 -13.76
C ILE A 48 -3.36 15.85 -12.98
N TRP A 49 -2.54 16.41 -12.07
CA TRP A 49 -1.65 15.66 -11.21
C TRP A 49 -2.41 14.80 -10.21
N LEU A 50 -3.50 15.34 -9.67
CA LEU A 50 -4.38 14.61 -8.76
C LEU A 50 -5.09 13.47 -9.50
N THR A 51 -5.58 13.72 -10.70
CA THR A 51 -6.20 12.69 -11.54
C THR A 51 -5.21 11.57 -11.88
N GLY A 52 -3.98 11.93 -12.23
CA GLY A 52 -2.89 10.96 -12.47
C GLY A 52 -2.58 10.12 -11.25
N LEU A 53 -2.49 10.74 -10.07
CA LEU A 53 -2.30 10.04 -8.80
C LEU A 53 -3.42 9.01 -8.56
N TYR A 54 -4.68 9.44 -8.65
CA TYR A 54 -5.83 8.54 -8.45
C TYR A 54 -5.86 7.40 -9.46
N PHE A 55 -5.51 7.67 -10.71
CA PHE A 55 -5.44 6.64 -11.75
C PHE A 55 -4.41 5.56 -11.39
N ILE A 56 -3.20 5.95 -11.01
CA ILE A 56 -2.14 5.01 -10.62
C ILE A 56 -2.52 4.25 -9.35
N HIS A 57 -3.11 4.93 -8.36
CA HIS A 57 -3.57 4.30 -7.13
C HIS A 57 -4.68 3.28 -7.38
N THR A 58 -5.66 3.60 -8.22
CA THR A 58 -6.75 2.68 -8.59
C THR A 58 -6.20 1.42 -9.27
N MET A 59 -5.21 1.58 -10.16
CA MET A 59 -4.53 0.43 -10.77
C MET A 59 -3.82 -0.45 -9.73
N GLY A 60 -3.15 0.16 -8.76
CA GLY A 60 -2.52 -0.55 -7.64
C GLY A 60 -3.55 -1.28 -6.77
N GLU A 61 -4.67 -0.65 -6.48
CA GLU A 61 -5.75 -1.19 -5.65
C GLU A 61 -6.46 -2.37 -6.32
N ILE A 62 -6.75 -2.30 -7.61
CA ILE A 62 -7.31 -3.41 -8.40
C ILE A 62 -6.36 -4.62 -8.38
N ALA A 63 -5.05 -4.40 -8.34
CA ALA A 63 -4.09 -5.48 -8.22
C ALA A 63 -4.02 -6.10 -6.82
N LEU A 64 -4.23 -5.29 -5.76
CA LEU A 64 -4.08 -5.69 -4.36
C LEU A 64 -5.34 -6.34 -3.77
N SER A 65 -6.50 -5.70 -3.92
CA SER A 65 -7.74 -6.07 -3.22
C SER A 65 -8.24 -7.47 -3.53
N PRO A 66 -8.38 -7.92 -4.79
CA PRO A 66 -8.90 -9.26 -5.09
C PRO A 66 -7.96 -10.36 -4.63
N ILE A 67 -6.65 -10.10 -4.65
CA ILE A 67 -5.64 -11.08 -4.25
C ILE A 67 -5.66 -11.27 -2.73
N GLY A 68 -5.72 -10.18 -1.97
CA GLY A 68 -5.80 -10.23 -0.51
C GLY A 68 -7.03 -10.97 -0.04
N LEU A 69 -8.20 -10.63 -0.56
CA LEU A 69 -9.48 -11.28 -0.23
C LEU A 69 -9.49 -12.77 -0.60
N SER A 70 -8.98 -13.11 -1.77
CA SER A 70 -8.85 -14.49 -2.24
C SER A 70 -7.90 -15.32 -1.36
N MET A 71 -6.81 -14.72 -0.85
CA MET A 71 -5.90 -15.39 0.07
C MET A 71 -6.55 -15.67 1.44
N VAL A 72 -7.27 -14.70 1.99
CA VAL A 72 -8.00 -14.89 3.26
C VAL A 72 -8.97 -16.07 3.13
N ASN A 73 -9.76 -16.10 2.06
CA ASN A 73 -10.73 -17.19 1.84
C ASN A 73 -10.09 -18.56 1.63
N LYS A 74 -8.91 -18.63 0.98
CA LYS A 74 -8.24 -19.92 0.70
C LYS A 74 -7.46 -20.48 1.88
N LEU A 75 -6.88 -19.61 2.69
CA LEU A 75 -6.03 -20.02 3.82
C LEU A 75 -6.84 -20.28 5.09
N THR A 76 -8.09 -19.84 5.13
CA THR A 76 -8.93 -19.96 6.32
C THR A 76 -9.77 -21.23 6.28
N PRO A 77 -9.76 -22.06 7.35
CA PRO A 77 -10.70 -23.16 7.50
C PRO A 77 -12.16 -22.64 7.48
N ILE A 78 -13.07 -23.40 6.89
CA ILE A 78 -14.49 -23.01 6.70
C ILE A 78 -15.13 -22.52 8.01
N ARG A 79 -14.77 -23.12 9.14
CA ARG A 79 -15.29 -22.77 10.48
C ARG A 79 -14.96 -21.33 10.91
N PHE A 80 -13.89 -20.74 10.41
CA PHE A 80 -13.39 -19.40 10.78
C PHE A 80 -13.48 -18.38 9.62
N ALA A 81 -14.09 -18.75 8.49
CA ALA A 81 -14.13 -17.91 7.30
C ALA A 81 -14.78 -16.54 7.58
N SER A 82 -15.92 -16.52 8.28
CA SER A 82 -16.61 -15.27 8.63
C SER A 82 -15.80 -14.40 9.60
N LEU A 83 -15.14 -15.02 10.57
CA LEU A 83 -14.27 -14.31 11.53
C LEU A 83 -13.09 -13.64 10.81
N MET A 84 -12.43 -14.37 9.92
CA MET A 84 -11.30 -13.84 9.17
C MET A 84 -11.69 -12.73 8.20
N MET A 85 -12.88 -12.83 7.60
CA MET A 85 -13.46 -11.72 6.82
C MET A 85 -13.73 -10.50 7.69
N GLY A 86 -14.27 -10.68 8.90
CA GLY A 86 -14.47 -9.60 9.86
C GLY A 86 -13.14 -8.91 10.23
N ILE A 87 -12.08 -9.68 10.48
CA ILE A 87 -10.74 -9.16 10.76
C ILE A 87 -10.19 -8.39 9.56
N TRP A 88 -10.41 -8.86 8.34
CA TRP A 88 -10.01 -8.16 7.12
C TRP A 88 -10.66 -6.78 7.03
N TYR A 89 -11.97 -6.69 7.21
CA TYR A 89 -12.68 -5.40 7.20
C TYR A 89 -12.30 -4.51 8.38
N LEU A 90 -12.05 -5.08 9.54
CA LEU A 90 -11.55 -4.33 10.71
C LEU A 90 -10.17 -3.72 10.44
N SER A 91 -9.28 -4.45 9.76
CA SER A 91 -7.96 -3.91 9.38
C SER A 91 -8.11 -2.75 8.39
N THR A 92 -9.04 -2.82 7.45
CA THR A 92 -9.35 -1.72 6.51
C THR A 92 -9.91 -0.50 7.25
N ALA A 93 -10.83 -0.71 8.19
CA ALA A 93 -11.38 0.37 9.01
C ALA A 93 -10.30 1.06 9.85
N THR A 94 -9.39 0.27 10.45
CA THR A 94 -8.26 0.79 11.22
C THR A 94 -7.29 1.58 10.34
N ALA A 95 -7.00 1.09 9.14
CA ALA A 95 -6.16 1.78 8.16
C ALA A 95 -6.76 3.14 7.75
N ASN A 96 -8.08 3.21 7.51
CA ASN A 96 -8.79 4.45 7.19
C ASN A 96 -8.74 5.45 8.35
N LYS A 97 -8.90 5.00 9.59
CA LYS A 97 -8.74 5.86 10.78
C LYS A 97 -7.32 6.39 10.90
N PHE A 98 -6.33 5.54 10.65
CA PHE A 98 -4.92 5.94 10.68
C PHE A 98 -4.61 6.95 9.56
N ALA A 99 -5.13 6.75 8.35
CA ALA A 99 -5.01 7.71 7.25
C ALA A 99 -5.65 9.06 7.61
N GLY A 100 -6.81 9.07 8.28
CA GLY A 100 -7.44 10.29 8.78
C GLY A 100 -6.58 11.03 9.81
N THR A 101 -5.91 10.31 10.72
CA THR A 101 -4.98 10.94 11.68
C THR A 101 -3.72 11.49 10.97
N LEU A 102 -3.21 10.78 9.98
CA LEU A 102 -2.08 11.25 9.17
C LEU A 102 -2.45 12.48 8.32
N SER A 103 -3.68 12.58 7.84
CA SER A 103 -4.14 13.77 7.11
C SER A 103 -4.09 15.04 7.97
N GLY A 104 -4.22 14.89 9.30
CA GLY A 104 -4.02 15.98 10.25
C GLY A 104 -2.60 16.54 10.28
N LEU A 105 -1.62 15.85 9.70
CA LEU A 105 -0.23 16.33 9.55
C LEU A 105 -0.03 17.20 8.31
N TYR A 106 -1.09 17.40 7.51
CA TYR A 106 -1.03 18.28 6.35
C TYR A 106 -0.50 19.67 6.75
N PRO A 107 0.50 20.21 6.05
CA PRO A 107 1.09 21.49 6.37
C PRO A 107 0.09 22.63 6.17
N GLU A 108 -0.26 23.30 7.26
CA GLU A 108 -1.00 24.57 7.23
C GLU A 108 -0.01 25.74 7.28
N ALA A 109 -0.32 26.80 6.57
CA ALA A 109 0.52 28.00 6.54
C ALA A 109 0.83 28.48 7.97
N GLY A 110 2.12 28.49 8.34
CA GLY A 110 2.61 28.96 9.64
C GLY A 110 2.63 27.94 10.78
N LYS A 111 2.28 26.67 10.55
CA LYS A 111 2.37 25.61 11.57
C LYS A 111 3.30 24.50 11.11
N VAL A 112 4.42 24.36 11.80
CA VAL A 112 5.33 23.22 11.61
C VAL A 112 4.83 22.04 12.44
N LYS A 113 4.56 20.92 11.79
CA LYS A 113 4.18 19.66 12.45
C LYS A 113 5.34 18.69 12.40
N THR A 114 5.55 17.93 13.46
CA THR A 114 6.63 16.95 13.54
C THR A 114 6.05 15.55 13.65
N LEU A 115 6.58 14.61 12.83
CA LEU A 115 6.27 13.19 12.90
C LEU A 115 7.57 12.43 13.22
N LEU A 116 7.64 11.75 14.35
CA LEU A 116 8.82 10.97 14.78
C LEU A 116 10.16 11.72 14.67
N GLY A 117 10.16 13.04 14.90
CA GLY A 117 11.35 13.89 14.79
C GLY A 117 11.60 14.49 13.41
N TYR A 118 10.84 14.08 12.38
CA TYR A 118 10.89 14.70 11.05
C TYR A 118 9.95 15.89 10.99
N ARG A 119 10.49 17.07 10.59
CA ARG A 119 9.71 18.30 10.44
C ARG A 119 9.02 18.31 9.09
N ILE A 120 7.71 18.48 9.09
CA ILE A 120 6.88 18.59 7.90
C ILE A 120 6.55 20.07 7.73
N GLU A 121 7.27 20.74 6.84
CA GLU A 121 7.13 22.17 6.56
C GLU A 121 6.48 22.43 5.21
N THR A 122 6.69 21.50 4.26
CA THR A 122 6.21 21.62 2.88
C THR A 122 5.26 20.49 2.50
N MET A 123 4.46 20.72 1.45
CA MET A 123 3.66 19.65 0.85
C MET A 123 4.53 18.49 0.35
N TYR A 124 5.73 18.82 -0.13
CA TYR A 124 6.70 17.82 -0.56
C TYR A 124 7.09 16.88 0.59
N ASP A 125 7.40 17.43 1.77
CA ASP A 125 7.76 16.62 2.95
C ASP A 125 6.62 15.70 3.36
N PHE A 126 5.39 16.22 3.33
CA PHE A 126 4.19 15.44 3.64
C PHE A 126 4.03 14.24 2.71
N PHE A 127 4.09 14.42 1.39
CA PHE A 127 3.96 13.32 0.45
C PHE A 127 5.17 12.38 0.47
N MET A 128 6.38 12.90 0.77
CA MET A 128 7.57 12.07 0.91
C MET A 128 7.44 11.04 2.05
N VAL A 129 6.77 11.38 3.13
CA VAL A 129 6.46 10.42 4.21
C VAL A 129 5.65 9.23 3.65
N PHE A 130 4.64 9.50 2.82
CA PHE A 130 3.84 8.41 2.22
C PHE A 130 4.65 7.57 1.21
N VAL A 131 5.55 8.18 0.44
CA VAL A 131 6.47 7.46 -0.44
C VAL A 131 7.33 6.50 0.36
N VAL A 132 7.96 6.97 1.43
CA VAL A 132 8.84 6.15 2.28
C VAL A 132 8.03 5.04 2.96
N MET A 133 6.85 5.33 3.50
CA MET A 133 6.00 4.32 4.14
C MET A 133 5.54 3.24 3.16
N SER A 134 5.09 3.61 1.97
CA SER A 134 4.63 2.64 0.96
C SER A 134 5.78 1.85 0.37
N ALA A 135 6.95 2.47 0.13
CA ALA A 135 8.14 1.80 -0.34
C ALA A 135 8.69 0.79 0.67
N THR A 136 8.73 1.17 1.96
CA THR A 136 9.15 0.24 3.04
C THR A 136 8.19 -0.92 3.19
N ALA A 137 6.88 -0.67 3.13
CA ALA A 137 5.87 -1.73 3.16
C ALA A 137 6.02 -2.70 1.97
N SER A 138 6.25 -2.16 0.76
CA SER A 138 6.52 -2.97 -0.44
C SER A 138 7.77 -3.84 -0.28
N LEU A 139 8.86 -3.26 0.24
CA LEU A 139 10.11 -3.96 0.47
C LEU A 139 9.95 -5.09 1.50
N ILE A 140 9.29 -4.80 2.61
CA ILE A 140 9.00 -5.80 3.66
C ILE A 140 8.18 -6.95 3.08
N LEU A 141 7.15 -6.65 2.31
CA LEU A 141 6.30 -7.65 1.68
C LEU A 141 7.06 -8.49 0.66
N PHE A 142 7.95 -7.89 -0.11
CA PHE A 142 8.80 -8.58 -1.07
C PHE A 142 9.79 -9.53 -0.36
N LEU A 143 10.45 -9.08 0.71
CA LEU A 143 11.35 -9.91 1.51
C LEU A 143 10.60 -11.05 2.21
N LEU A 144 9.44 -10.74 2.78
CA LEU A 144 8.59 -11.73 3.44
C LEU A 144 8.06 -12.78 2.46
N SER A 145 7.74 -12.37 1.24
CA SER A 145 7.28 -13.29 0.20
C SER A 145 8.34 -14.34 -0.17
N LYS A 146 9.62 -13.92 -0.25
CA LYS A 146 10.74 -14.84 -0.48
C LYS A 146 10.93 -15.84 0.66
N LYS A 147 10.81 -15.38 1.92
CA LYS A 147 10.95 -16.23 3.11
C LYS A 147 9.78 -17.22 3.22
N LEU A 148 8.56 -16.76 2.98
CA LEU A 148 7.37 -17.62 2.98
C LEU A 148 7.39 -18.67 1.86
N GLN A 149 7.92 -18.34 0.69
CA GLN A 149 8.14 -19.33 -0.39
C GLN A 149 9.05 -20.47 0.06
N LYS A 150 10.14 -20.13 0.75
CA LYS A 150 11.09 -21.13 1.26
C LYS A 150 10.47 -22.05 2.33
N MET A 151 9.52 -21.53 3.11
CA MET A 151 8.79 -22.31 4.12
C MET A 151 7.68 -23.18 3.55
N MET A 152 7.09 -22.81 2.42
CA MET A 152 5.99 -23.56 1.78
C MET A 152 6.47 -24.71 0.89
N HIS A 153 7.77 -24.80 0.54
CA HIS A 153 8.36 -25.93 -0.16
C HIS A 153 8.46 -27.21 0.69
N GLY A 154 8.04 -27.17 1.95
CA GLY A 154 8.01 -28.32 2.87
C GLY A 154 6.62 -28.91 3.14
N VAL A 155 5.59 -28.44 2.46
CA VAL A 155 4.22 -29.00 2.54
C VAL A 155 3.85 -29.51 1.15
N GLU A 156 4.22 -30.76 0.90
CA GLU A 156 3.65 -31.58 -0.17
C GLU A 156 2.26 -32.08 0.20
#